data_66b3432f0c40211acbdaa1ff33480c1a
#
_entry.id   66b3432f0c40211acbdaa1ff33480c1a
#
_cell.length_a   1.000
_cell.length_b   1.000
_cell.length_c   1.000
_cell.angle_alpha   90.00
_cell.angle_beta   90.00
_cell.angle_gamma   90.00
#
_symmetry.space_group_name_H-M   'P 1'
#
loop_
_entity.id
_entity.type
_entity.pdbx_description
1 polymer ?
#
loop_
_entity_poly.entity_id
_entity_poly.type
_entity_poly.pdbx_seq_one_letter_code
_entity_poly.pdbx_strand_id
1 'polypeptide(L)'
;LISFDKKLVFYKRKITISFSGREIIGKEIISLNQTSEKSHFFYLPFHIHPEIELWKSDQLGNFLLKSKNNEIWRFETDQKNAVLEDYDFLDPLSLEIKNAYRIVFFNNFHQKLTTFNWKLYL
;
A
#
# COMPACT_ATOMS: atom_id res chain seq x y z
N LEU A 1 7.23 3.57 -37.87
CA LEU A 1 7.30 3.17 -36.50
C LEU A 1 7.52 4.38 -35.61
N ILE A 2 6.59 4.65 -34.75
CA ILE A 2 6.75 5.71 -33.79
C ILE A 2 7.74 5.25 -32.75
N SER A 3 8.87 5.93 -32.67
CA SER A 3 9.84 5.70 -31.62
C SER A 3 9.28 6.27 -30.32
N PHE A 4 8.83 5.39 -29.46
CA PHE A 4 8.51 5.81 -28.10
C PHE A 4 9.81 5.88 -27.31
N ASP A 5 9.97 6.93 -26.55
CA ASP A 5 10.91 6.97 -25.46
C ASP A 5 10.50 5.83 -24.51
N LYS A 6 11.13 4.67 -24.69
CA LYS A 6 10.77 3.47 -23.93
C LYS A 6 11.31 3.57 -22.52
N LYS A 7 10.66 4.37 -21.70
CA LYS A 7 10.88 4.32 -20.27
C LYS A 7 10.16 3.10 -19.75
N LEU A 8 10.94 2.12 -19.29
CA LEU A 8 10.40 0.95 -18.66
C LEU A 8 10.31 1.20 -17.17
N VAL A 9 9.15 0.96 -16.61
CA VAL A 9 8.90 1.03 -15.18
C VAL A 9 8.80 -0.41 -14.67
N PHE A 10 9.62 -0.74 -13.69
CA PHE A 10 9.57 -2.03 -13.01
C PHE A 10 9.06 -1.82 -11.60
N TYR A 11 8.14 -2.67 -11.19
CA TYR A 11 7.62 -2.69 -9.84
C TYR A 11 7.91 -4.03 -9.19
N LYS A 12 8.43 -3.98 -7.96
CA LYS A 12 8.71 -5.17 -7.17
C LYS A 12 8.24 -4.96 -5.74
N ARG A 13 7.54 -5.95 -5.21
CA ARG A 13 7.17 -6.01 -3.80
C ARG A 13 7.95 -7.13 -3.13
N LYS A 14 8.59 -6.79 -2.03
CA LYS A 14 9.28 -7.77 -1.19
C LYS A 14 8.56 -7.82 0.16
N ILE A 15 8.09 -9.01 0.54
CA ILE A 15 7.39 -9.23 1.80
C ILE A 15 8.21 -10.19 2.64
N THR A 16 8.46 -9.81 3.88
CA THR A 16 9.15 -10.65 4.86
C THR A 16 8.22 -10.85 6.05
N ILE A 17 7.96 -12.10 6.40
CA ILE A 17 7.13 -12.46 7.54
C ILE A 17 8.04 -12.98 8.64
N SER A 18 7.86 -12.46 9.86
CA SER A 18 8.63 -12.94 11.02
C SER A 18 8.27 -14.39 11.33
N PHE A 19 9.20 -15.07 11.97
CA PHE A 19 8.99 -16.48 12.36
C PHE A 19 7.77 -16.68 13.25
N SER A 20 7.47 -15.70 14.12
CA SER A 20 6.29 -15.75 14.98
C SER A 20 4.96 -15.47 14.24
N GLY A 21 5.03 -14.94 13.01
CA GLY A 21 3.86 -14.49 12.28
C GLY A 21 3.25 -13.18 12.80
N ARG A 22 3.90 -12.51 13.73
CA ARG A 22 3.38 -11.28 14.36
C ARG A 22 3.87 -10.00 13.70
N GLU A 23 4.73 -10.13 12.71
CA GLU A 23 5.29 -8.98 12.00
C GLU A 23 5.44 -9.30 10.53
N ILE A 24 4.94 -8.41 9.71
CA ILE A 24 5.09 -8.46 8.26
C ILE A 24 5.74 -7.16 7.83
N ILE A 25 6.86 -7.26 7.15
CA ILE A 25 7.59 -6.10 6.63
C ILE A 25 7.49 -6.14 5.12
N GLY A 26 7.08 -5.01 4.54
CA GLY A 26 6.99 -4.85 3.11
C GLY A 26 7.90 -3.77 2.60
N LYS A 27 8.46 -4.00 1.42
CA LYS A 27 9.24 -3.04 0.69
C LYS A 27 8.72 -2.97 -0.73
N GLU A 28 8.30 -1.77 -1.13
CA GLU A 28 7.85 -1.49 -2.47
C GLU A 28 9.00 -0.83 -3.22
N ILE A 29 9.32 -1.35 -4.39
CA ILE A 29 10.46 -0.87 -5.19
C ILE A 29 9.94 -0.52 -6.57
N ILE A 30 10.13 0.73 -6.97
CA ILE A 30 9.83 1.19 -8.32
C ILE A 30 11.16 1.56 -8.96
N SER A 31 11.44 0.96 -10.11
CA SER A 31 12.66 1.19 -10.86
C SER A 31 12.35 1.74 -12.23
N LEU A 32 13.09 2.74 -12.67
CA LEU A 32 13.11 3.22 -14.04
C LEU A 32 14.38 2.76 -14.71
N ASN A 33 14.30 2.41 -16.00
CA ASN A 33 15.49 2.05 -16.76
C ASN A 33 16.44 3.24 -16.99
N GLN A 34 15.92 4.46 -16.84
CA GLN A 34 16.69 5.69 -16.96
C GLN A 34 16.06 6.79 -16.10
N THR A 35 16.88 7.75 -15.69
CA THR A 35 16.40 8.94 -14.98
C THR A 35 15.45 9.73 -15.86
N SER A 36 14.35 10.20 -15.29
CA SER A 36 13.37 11.02 -15.98
C SER A 36 13.41 12.44 -15.49
N GLU A 37 13.36 13.41 -16.42
CA GLU A 37 13.17 14.81 -16.07
C GLU A 37 11.74 15.11 -15.65
N LYS A 38 10.79 14.29 -16.10
CA LYS A 38 9.38 14.39 -15.72
C LYS A 38 9.10 13.53 -14.52
N SER A 39 8.31 14.06 -13.60
CA SER A 39 7.76 13.26 -12.52
C SER A 39 6.72 12.28 -13.04
N HIS A 40 6.75 11.08 -12.52
CA HIS A 40 5.72 10.06 -12.73
C HIS A 40 4.90 9.95 -11.47
N PHE A 41 3.62 9.70 -11.62
CA PHE A 41 2.72 9.52 -10.50
C PHE A 41 2.54 8.02 -10.24
N PHE A 42 2.58 7.62 -8.97
CA PHE A 42 2.17 6.29 -8.57
C PHE A 42 0.99 6.36 -7.60
N TYR A 43 0.19 5.33 -7.65
CA TYR A 43 -0.96 5.11 -6.78
C TYR A 43 -0.93 3.64 -6.37
N LEU A 44 -0.76 3.36 -5.08
CA LEU A 44 -0.61 2.01 -4.58
C LEU A 44 -1.61 1.75 -3.46
N PRO A 45 -2.69 1.01 -3.74
CA PRO A 45 -3.69 0.72 -2.73
C PRO A 45 -3.40 -0.58 -2.00
N PHE A 46 -3.72 -0.59 -0.70
CA PHE A 46 -3.79 -1.78 0.13
C PHE A 46 -5.25 -1.96 0.55
N HIS A 47 -5.93 -2.91 -0.07
CA HIS A 47 -7.34 -3.17 0.19
C HIS A 47 -7.50 -3.94 1.50
N ILE A 48 -8.37 -3.43 2.36
CA ILE A 48 -8.64 -4.03 3.65
C ILE A 48 -10.04 -4.64 3.60
N HIS A 49 -10.16 -5.87 4.08
CA HIS A 49 -11.44 -6.58 4.11
C HIS A 49 -12.46 -5.81 4.96
N PRO A 50 -13.75 -5.76 4.57
CA PRO A 50 -14.76 -4.99 5.29
C PRO A 50 -15.00 -5.44 6.74
N GLU A 51 -14.60 -6.67 7.09
CA GLU A 51 -14.70 -7.16 8.47
C GLU A 51 -13.61 -6.61 9.40
N ILE A 52 -12.59 -5.98 8.86
CA ILE A 52 -11.52 -5.37 9.61
C ILE A 52 -11.89 -3.92 9.89
N GLU A 53 -11.89 -3.52 11.14
CA GLU A 53 -12.03 -2.13 11.51
C GLU A 53 -10.70 -1.43 11.26
N LEU A 54 -10.76 -0.29 10.58
CA LEU A 54 -9.57 0.43 10.17
C LEU A 54 -9.73 1.91 10.51
N TRP A 55 -8.75 2.48 11.19
CA TRP A 55 -8.74 3.92 11.49
C TRP A 55 -7.33 4.46 11.49
N LYS A 56 -7.24 5.76 11.32
CA LYS A 56 -5.99 6.49 11.26
C LYS A 56 -5.46 6.74 12.68
N SER A 57 -4.17 6.55 12.87
CA SER A 57 -3.48 6.91 14.10
C SER A 57 -3.20 8.42 14.14
N ASP A 58 -2.83 8.93 15.32
CA ASP A 58 -2.40 10.33 15.49
C ASP A 58 -1.12 10.64 14.72
N GLN A 59 -0.29 9.64 14.47
CA GLN A 59 0.94 9.80 13.70
C GLN A 59 0.66 9.62 12.20
N LEU A 60 1.17 10.53 11.38
CA LEU A 60 1.04 10.44 9.94
C LEU A 60 1.69 9.16 9.41
N GLY A 61 0.97 8.49 8.51
CA GLY A 61 1.46 7.25 7.92
C GLY A 61 1.19 6.01 8.77
N ASN A 62 0.53 6.14 9.91
CA ASN A 62 0.22 5.03 10.80
C ASN A 62 -1.28 4.79 10.87
N PHE A 63 -1.64 3.50 10.89
CA PHE A 63 -3.03 3.05 10.91
C PHE A 63 -3.19 1.90 11.90
N LEU A 64 -4.39 1.74 12.41
CA LEU A 64 -4.74 0.67 13.31
C LEU A 64 -5.82 -0.19 12.66
N LEU A 65 -5.63 -1.50 12.73
CA LEU A 65 -6.55 -2.50 12.17
C LEU A 65 -6.98 -3.44 13.27
N LYS A 66 -8.28 -3.57 13.45
CA LYS A 66 -8.83 -4.47 14.45
C LYS A 66 -9.53 -5.64 13.77
N SER A 67 -9.09 -6.85 14.09
CA SER A 67 -9.69 -8.07 13.56
C SER A 67 -10.95 -8.45 14.35
N LYS A 68 -11.72 -9.40 13.81
CA LYS A 68 -12.87 -9.99 14.50
C LYS A 68 -12.51 -10.58 15.88
N ASN A 69 -11.29 -11.04 16.03
CA ASN A 69 -10.80 -11.63 17.29
C ASN A 69 -10.32 -10.57 18.28
N ASN A 70 -10.61 -9.29 18.02
CA ASN A 70 -10.18 -8.14 18.83
C ASN A 70 -8.66 -7.96 18.90
N GLU A 71 -7.92 -8.56 17.97
CA GLU A 71 -6.50 -8.28 17.83
C GLU A 71 -6.32 -6.95 17.13
N ILE A 72 -5.44 -6.12 17.66
CA ILE A 72 -5.13 -4.82 17.07
C ILE A 72 -3.77 -4.91 16.42
N TRP A 73 -3.77 -4.76 15.10
CA TRP A 73 -2.59 -4.69 14.28
C TRP A 73 -2.25 -3.25 13.99
N ARG A 74 -0.97 -2.94 13.93
CA ARG A 74 -0.46 -1.62 13.58
C ARG A 74 0.14 -1.67 12.19
N PHE A 75 -0.23 -0.72 11.35
CA PHE A 75 0.35 -0.54 10.04
C PHE A 75 1.12 0.78 10.06
N GLU A 76 2.42 0.70 9.85
CA GLU A 76 3.30 1.86 9.81
C GLU A 76 3.96 1.95 8.45
N THR A 77 4.09 3.16 7.93
CA THR A 77 4.75 3.42 6.66
C THR A 77 5.58 4.69 6.74
N ASP A 78 6.64 4.74 5.92
CA ASP A 78 7.42 5.96 5.71
C ASP A 78 6.71 6.97 4.79
N GLN A 79 5.54 6.60 4.24
CA GLN A 79 4.73 7.47 3.39
C GLN A 79 3.78 8.31 4.24
N LYS A 80 4.20 9.53 4.59
CA LYS A 80 3.43 10.43 5.47
C LYS A 80 2.11 10.91 4.83
N ASN A 81 1.99 10.83 3.52
CA ASN A 81 0.79 11.21 2.78
C ASN A 81 -0.14 10.01 2.50
N ALA A 82 0.08 8.87 3.12
CA ALA A 82 -0.84 7.75 3.03
C ALA A 82 -2.21 8.15 3.58
N VAL A 83 -3.26 7.78 2.87
CA VAL A 83 -4.65 8.13 3.21
C VAL A 83 -5.55 6.92 3.18
N LEU A 84 -6.72 7.06 3.81
CA LEU A 84 -7.80 6.09 3.71
C LEU A 84 -8.75 6.50 2.60
N GLU A 85 -9.15 5.54 1.78
CA GLU A 85 -10.18 5.69 0.77
C GLU A 85 -11.24 4.61 0.92
N ASP A 86 -12.48 4.97 0.62
CA ASP A 86 -13.58 4.02 0.53
C ASP A 86 -13.48 3.22 -0.76
N TYR A 87 -13.93 1.98 -0.72
CA TYR A 87 -14.17 1.21 -1.93
C TYR A 87 -15.32 0.23 -1.72
N ASP A 88 -15.92 -0.22 -2.83
CA ASP A 88 -16.99 -1.20 -2.80
C ASP A 88 -16.39 -2.60 -2.90
N PHE A 89 -16.63 -3.39 -1.85
CA PHE A 89 -16.21 -4.78 -1.79
C PHE A 89 -17.40 -5.67 -2.17
N LEU A 90 -17.22 -6.50 -3.19
CA LEU A 90 -18.20 -7.49 -3.55
C LEU A 90 -17.92 -8.78 -2.78
N ASP A 91 -18.83 -9.14 -1.86
CA ASP A 91 -18.71 -10.38 -1.11
C ASP A 91 -19.03 -11.57 -2.03
N PRO A 92 -18.07 -12.48 -2.26
CA PRO A 92 -18.31 -13.59 -3.19
C PRO A 92 -19.30 -14.63 -2.67
N LEU A 93 -19.57 -14.65 -1.37
CA LEU A 93 -20.51 -15.60 -0.77
C LEU A 93 -21.94 -15.08 -0.81
N SER A 94 -22.17 -13.83 -0.41
CA SER A 94 -23.50 -13.23 -0.36
C SER A 94 -23.88 -12.48 -1.65
N LEU A 95 -22.91 -12.18 -2.51
CA LEU A 95 -23.05 -11.33 -3.70
C LEU A 95 -23.55 -9.92 -3.35
N GLU A 96 -23.36 -9.50 -2.11
CA GLU A 96 -23.69 -8.16 -1.65
C GLU A 96 -22.47 -7.25 -1.75
N ILE A 97 -22.73 -5.98 -2.06
CA ILE A 97 -21.70 -4.95 -2.04
C ILE A 97 -21.61 -4.38 -0.62
N LYS A 98 -20.42 -4.42 -0.05
CA LYS A 98 -20.13 -3.89 1.28
C LYS A 98 -19.16 -2.73 1.16
N ASN A 99 -19.33 -1.72 1.98
CA ASN A 99 -18.38 -0.63 2.07
C ASN A 99 -17.12 -1.11 2.80
N ALA A 100 -15.97 -0.82 2.23
CA ALA A 100 -14.69 -1.16 2.81
C ALA A 100 -13.70 -0.01 2.61
N TYR A 101 -12.53 -0.12 3.23
CA TYR A 101 -11.50 0.91 3.16
C TYR A 101 -10.22 0.32 2.59
N ARG A 102 -9.43 1.19 1.99
CA ARG A 102 -8.08 0.88 1.55
C ARG A 102 -7.12 1.96 2.00
N ILE A 103 -5.90 1.56 2.29
CA ILE A 103 -4.79 2.48 2.56
C ILE A 103 -4.13 2.75 1.24
N VAL A 104 -3.95 4.01 0.89
CA VAL A 104 -3.39 4.40 -0.40
C VAL A 104 -2.11 5.18 -0.20
N PHE A 105 -1.05 4.71 -0.84
CA PHE A 105 0.19 5.47 -1.02
C PHE A 105 0.13 6.12 -2.38
N PHE A 106 0.44 7.40 -2.45
CA PHE A 106 0.53 8.09 -3.72
C PHE A 106 1.60 9.16 -3.63
N ASN A 107 2.35 9.32 -4.68
CA ASN A 107 3.38 10.34 -4.78
C ASN A 107 3.88 10.44 -6.21
N ASN A 108 4.74 11.41 -6.43
CA ASN A 108 5.49 11.55 -7.67
C ASN A 108 6.89 10.96 -7.49
N PHE A 109 7.45 10.44 -8.56
CA PHE A 109 8.82 9.94 -8.57
C PHE A 109 9.47 10.24 -9.93
N HIS A 110 10.78 10.43 -9.94
CA HIS A 110 11.55 10.67 -11.17
C HIS A 110 12.94 10.03 -11.12
N GLN A 111 13.31 9.49 -9.99
CA GLN A 111 14.59 8.82 -9.80
C GLN A 111 14.55 7.42 -10.37
N LYS A 112 15.75 6.88 -10.71
CA LYS A 112 15.88 5.50 -11.20
C LYS A 112 15.37 4.47 -10.20
N LEU A 113 15.49 4.77 -8.91
CA LEU A 113 15.07 3.88 -7.84
C LEU A 113 14.29 4.65 -6.80
N THR A 114 13.08 4.22 -6.55
CA THR A 114 12.21 4.75 -5.49
C THR A 114 11.73 3.59 -4.65
N THR A 115 11.91 3.71 -3.34
CA THR A 115 11.51 2.65 -2.40
C THR A 115 10.64 3.23 -1.30
N PHE A 116 9.64 2.47 -0.88
CA PHE A 116 8.87 2.76 0.33
C PHE A 116 8.76 1.53 1.17
N ASN A 117 8.70 1.74 2.47
CA ASN A 117 8.65 0.69 3.44
C ASN A 117 7.36 0.77 4.24
N TRP A 118 6.83 -0.38 4.57
CA TRP A 118 5.70 -0.49 5.47
C TRP A 118 5.89 -1.71 6.35
N LYS A 119 5.20 -1.69 7.46
CA LYS A 119 5.27 -2.73 8.47
C LYS A 119 3.88 -2.94 9.05
N LEU A 120 3.48 -4.19 9.13
CA LEU A 120 2.24 -4.60 9.80
C LEU A 120 2.62 -5.51 10.95
N TYR A 121 2.25 -5.14 12.17
CA TYR A 121 2.63 -5.91 13.34
C TYR A 121 1.57 -5.87 14.44
N LEU A 122 1.56 -6.92 15.21
CA LEU A 122 0.65 -7.10 16.36
C LEU A 122 1.26 -6.53 17.63
#